data_634834c0027bb5ebd334e79670d9601c
#
_entry.id   634834c0027bb5ebd334e79670d9601c
#
_cell.length_a   1.000
_cell.length_b   1.000
_cell.length_c   1.000
_cell.angle_alpha   90.00
_cell.angle_beta   90.00
_cell.angle_gamma   90.00
#
_symmetry.space_group_name_H-M   'P 1'
#
loop_
_entity.id
_entity.type
_entity.pdbx_description
1 polymer ?
#
loop_
_entity_poly.entity_id
_entity_poly.type
_entity_poly.pdbx_seq_one_letter_code
_entity_poly.pdbx_strand_id
1 'polypeptide(L)'
;MKELIIKYRKIIISIIIIFLSIFLYSNKPYSLYDINYLQKINKKSAENSKDFYLDKMKKTINNNDSIEKKIFYVKKNQNLGYILEKVGIQTPNKILEKKKNNCLYNIYVNDKITIESKGKKLYSIERKNNSISCIYKTEDNSIKKVNKNLEADQDIEQYIFFNNIDNSFYKSALKSGLSPNEIMSLADIFGWDIDFSLEIRKGDSFGVVIDRRFLGEKYIGSDIKYAVFKNKKKVIEAYRYKKKYYNFKGVSLQKQFLKAPVDFYRISSHFNKKRLHPIFKTARPHLGTDYAAPKGTPVYSTGDGTIIYKGRKGGYGNTIIVKHGNIYSTLYAHFSKYKKGTYVGKKVKQKEIIGYVGSTGYATGPHVHYEFRVRGIHKNVLKIKFKKGKRLNKKTINKMKSIHQKNIPIYLWLNKTM
;
A
#
# COMPACT_ATOMS: atom_id res chain seq x y z
N MET A 1 -53.45 -20.90 -8.41
CA MET A 1 -52.38 -21.45 -9.27
C MET A 1 -51.93 -20.50 -10.38
N LYS A 2 -52.81 -19.88 -11.17
CA LYS A 2 -52.42 -18.93 -12.26
C LYS A 2 -51.65 -17.70 -11.78
N GLU A 3 -52.02 -17.08 -10.67
CA GLU A 3 -51.33 -15.90 -10.14
C GLU A 3 -49.90 -16.22 -9.62
N LEU A 4 -49.69 -17.40 -9.06
CA LEU A 4 -48.37 -17.84 -8.59
C LEU A 4 -47.40 -18.01 -9.78
N ILE A 5 -47.88 -18.56 -10.87
CA ILE A 5 -47.10 -18.77 -12.10
C ILE A 5 -46.70 -17.43 -12.73
N ILE A 6 -47.58 -16.42 -12.72
CA ILE A 6 -47.31 -15.08 -13.26
C ILE A 6 -46.23 -14.37 -12.39
N LYS A 7 -46.32 -14.54 -11.07
CA LYS A 7 -45.34 -13.96 -10.13
C LYS A 7 -43.94 -14.58 -10.31
N TYR A 8 -43.84 -15.90 -10.44
CA TYR A 8 -42.56 -16.58 -10.72
C TYR A 8 -41.99 -16.25 -12.11
N ARG A 9 -42.87 -16.10 -13.13
CA ARG A 9 -42.44 -15.73 -14.48
C ARG A 9 -41.83 -14.32 -14.54
N LYS A 10 -42.37 -13.35 -13.78
CA LYS A 10 -41.77 -12.00 -13.64
C LYS A 10 -40.41 -12.04 -12.94
N ILE A 11 -40.24 -12.85 -11.89
CA ILE A 11 -38.98 -13.01 -11.18
C ILE A 11 -37.93 -13.68 -12.09
N ILE A 12 -38.28 -14.71 -12.83
CA ILE A 12 -37.39 -15.40 -13.76
C ILE A 12 -36.98 -14.48 -14.92
N ILE A 13 -37.89 -13.68 -15.46
CA ILE A 13 -37.55 -12.70 -16.49
C ILE A 13 -36.64 -11.61 -15.97
N SER A 14 -36.85 -11.13 -14.74
CA SER A 14 -35.93 -10.16 -14.11
C SER A 14 -34.52 -10.74 -13.86
N ILE A 15 -34.44 -12.01 -13.48
CA ILE A 15 -33.15 -12.71 -13.28
C ILE A 15 -32.46 -12.91 -14.65
N ILE A 16 -33.21 -13.28 -15.70
CA ILE A 16 -32.66 -13.44 -17.07
C ILE A 16 -32.19 -12.10 -17.64
N ILE A 17 -32.92 -11.00 -17.42
CA ILE A 17 -32.49 -9.66 -17.83
C ILE A 17 -31.23 -9.21 -17.11
N ILE A 18 -31.11 -9.52 -15.82
CA ILE A 18 -29.90 -9.25 -15.03
C ILE A 18 -28.73 -10.11 -15.55
N PHE A 19 -28.95 -11.39 -15.88
CA PHE A 19 -27.92 -12.24 -16.47
C PHE A 19 -27.52 -11.83 -17.90
N LEU A 20 -28.47 -11.41 -18.72
CA LEU A 20 -28.21 -10.90 -20.09
C LEU A 20 -27.47 -9.55 -20.05
N SER A 21 -27.81 -8.66 -19.13
CA SER A 21 -27.07 -7.40 -18.96
C SER A 21 -25.64 -7.64 -18.46
N ILE A 22 -25.42 -8.63 -17.60
CA ILE A 22 -24.08 -9.06 -17.16
C ILE A 22 -23.30 -9.70 -18.31
N PHE A 23 -23.96 -10.49 -19.18
CA PHE A 23 -23.31 -11.18 -20.31
C PHE A 23 -22.97 -10.24 -21.48
N LEU A 24 -23.81 -9.25 -21.75
CA LEU A 24 -23.55 -8.23 -22.79
C LEU A 24 -22.48 -7.20 -22.39
N TYR A 25 -22.19 -7.05 -21.09
CA TYR A 25 -21.14 -6.16 -20.56
C TYR A 25 -19.78 -6.83 -20.39
N SER A 26 -19.67 -8.14 -20.54
CA SER A 26 -18.42 -8.88 -20.27
C SER A 26 -17.25 -8.61 -21.23
N ASN A 27 -17.45 -7.80 -22.27
CA ASN A 27 -16.43 -7.50 -23.29
C ASN A 27 -15.88 -6.06 -23.26
N LYS A 28 -16.20 -5.24 -22.24
CA LYS A 28 -15.58 -3.93 -22.09
C LYS A 28 -14.71 -3.88 -20.81
N PRO A 29 -13.55 -3.22 -20.85
CA PRO A 29 -12.74 -3.04 -19.62
C PRO A 29 -13.55 -2.13 -18.68
N TYR A 30 -13.92 -2.66 -17.51
CA TYR A 30 -14.63 -1.92 -16.48
C TYR A 30 -13.76 -0.76 -16.00
N SER A 31 -14.19 0.45 -16.32
CA SER A 31 -13.64 1.69 -15.79
C SER A 31 -14.33 2.02 -14.46
N LEU A 32 -13.74 2.93 -13.71
CA LEU A 32 -14.27 3.52 -12.46
C LEU A 32 -15.77 3.93 -12.50
N TYR A 33 -16.41 3.96 -13.68
CA TYR A 33 -17.81 4.27 -13.87
C TYR A 33 -18.78 3.20 -13.34
N ASP A 34 -18.36 1.94 -13.23
CA ASP A 34 -19.28 0.86 -12.81
C ASP A 34 -19.40 0.74 -11.27
N ILE A 35 -18.45 1.29 -10.53
CA ILE A 35 -18.58 1.46 -9.07
C ILE A 35 -19.65 2.50 -8.75
N ASN A 36 -19.84 3.49 -9.60
CA ASN A 36 -20.94 4.46 -9.51
C ASN A 36 -22.33 3.82 -9.65
N TYR A 37 -22.44 2.66 -10.29
CA TYR A 37 -23.73 1.95 -10.41
C TYR A 37 -24.12 1.25 -9.09
N LEU A 38 -23.17 0.64 -8.39
CA LEU A 38 -23.41 0.07 -7.06
C LEU A 38 -23.61 1.18 -6.01
N GLN A 39 -22.96 2.33 -6.18
CA GLN A 39 -23.23 3.53 -5.39
C GLN A 39 -24.59 4.14 -5.71
N LYS A 40 -25.09 4.03 -6.93
CA LYS A 40 -26.43 4.49 -7.35
C LYS A 40 -27.56 3.66 -6.73
N ILE A 41 -27.35 2.35 -6.52
CA ILE A 41 -28.30 1.49 -5.80
C ILE A 41 -28.35 1.85 -4.32
N ASN A 42 -27.19 2.14 -3.71
CA ASN A 42 -27.15 2.67 -2.34
C ASN A 42 -27.66 4.11 -2.24
N LYS A 43 -27.53 4.91 -3.31
CA LYS A 43 -28.02 6.29 -3.34
C LYS A 43 -29.54 6.37 -3.40
N LYS A 44 -30.21 5.46 -4.07
CA LYS A 44 -31.69 5.41 -4.17
C LYS A 44 -32.38 5.03 -2.83
N SER A 45 -31.70 4.21 -2.00
CA SER A 45 -32.15 3.97 -0.62
C SER A 45 -31.79 5.12 0.35
N ALA A 46 -30.74 5.91 0.01
CA ALA A 46 -30.34 7.10 0.76
C ALA A 46 -31.11 8.37 0.36
N GLU A 47 -31.62 8.44 -0.88
CA GLU A 47 -32.43 9.57 -1.33
C GLU A 47 -33.80 9.60 -0.65
N ASN A 48 -34.42 8.44 -0.39
CA ASN A 48 -35.66 8.37 0.40
C ASN A 48 -35.47 8.76 1.90
N SER A 49 -34.25 8.67 2.42
CA SER A 49 -33.92 9.19 3.76
C SER A 49 -33.49 10.65 3.70
N LYS A 50 -32.98 11.13 2.57
CA LYS A 50 -32.52 12.51 2.37
C LYS A 50 -33.66 13.50 2.27
N ASP A 51 -34.76 13.12 1.62
CA ASP A 51 -35.97 13.95 1.54
C ASP A 51 -36.66 14.12 2.89
N PHE A 52 -36.65 13.08 3.74
CA PHE A 52 -37.13 13.18 5.11
C PHE A 52 -36.28 14.12 5.99
N TYR A 53 -34.95 14.09 5.81
CA TYR A 53 -34.04 15.00 6.51
C TYR A 53 -34.03 16.41 5.94
N LEU A 54 -34.21 16.59 4.62
CA LEU A 54 -34.29 17.90 3.97
C LEU A 54 -35.57 18.65 4.36
N ASP A 55 -36.70 17.96 4.53
CA ASP A 55 -37.95 18.57 4.97
C ASP A 55 -37.91 18.96 6.46
N LYS A 56 -37.20 18.19 7.27
CA LYS A 56 -36.89 18.52 8.67
C LYS A 56 -35.91 19.70 8.80
N MET A 57 -34.94 19.81 7.86
CA MET A 57 -34.02 20.96 7.79
C MET A 57 -34.70 22.22 7.26
N LYS A 58 -35.59 22.14 6.27
CA LYS A 58 -36.35 23.32 5.75
C LYS A 58 -37.24 23.96 6.81
N LYS A 59 -37.77 23.20 7.77
CA LYS A 59 -38.51 23.75 8.90
C LYS A 59 -37.62 24.45 9.96
N THR A 60 -36.31 24.24 9.94
CA THR A 60 -35.34 24.86 10.86
C THR A 60 -34.67 26.11 10.29
N ILE A 61 -34.87 26.44 8.99
CA ILE A 61 -34.15 27.50 8.25
C ILE A 61 -34.87 28.86 8.28
N ASN A 62 -35.99 28.97 8.96
CA ASN A 62 -36.70 30.26 9.05
C ASN A 62 -36.37 31.11 10.27
N ASN A 63 -35.15 31.02 10.82
CA ASN A 63 -34.66 31.98 11.78
C ASN A 63 -33.33 32.57 11.27
N ASN A 64 -33.32 33.89 11.08
CA ASN A 64 -32.19 34.75 10.70
C ASN A 64 -31.02 34.75 11.72
N ASP A 65 -30.83 33.68 12.47
CA ASP A 65 -29.90 33.53 13.60
C ASP A 65 -28.86 32.43 13.44
N SER A 66 -28.64 31.94 12.23
CA SER A 66 -27.70 30.83 11.99
C SER A 66 -26.23 31.27 11.91
N ILE A 67 -25.36 30.55 12.63
CA ILE A 67 -23.90 30.67 12.49
C ILE A 67 -23.49 30.10 11.13
N GLU A 68 -22.87 30.94 10.30
CA GLU A 68 -22.32 30.53 9.03
C GLU A 68 -20.95 29.86 9.22
N LYS A 69 -20.71 28.77 8.47
CA LYS A 69 -19.44 28.07 8.47
C LYS A 69 -18.78 28.18 7.09
N LYS A 70 -17.57 28.78 7.05
CA LYS A 70 -16.78 28.93 5.82
C LYS A 70 -15.45 28.16 5.95
N ILE A 71 -15.04 27.48 4.88
CA ILE A 71 -13.83 26.66 4.84
C ILE A 71 -12.89 27.20 3.77
N PHE A 72 -11.62 27.37 4.12
CA PHE A 72 -10.54 27.85 3.25
C PHE A 72 -9.34 26.91 3.32
N TYR A 73 -8.64 26.76 2.20
CA TYR A 73 -7.32 26.16 2.16
C TYR A 73 -6.31 27.26 1.86
N VAL A 74 -5.29 27.37 2.72
CA VAL A 74 -4.28 28.42 2.63
C VAL A 74 -3.46 28.27 1.35
N LYS A 75 -3.41 29.31 0.53
CA LYS A 75 -2.58 29.39 -0.69
C LYS A 75 -1.26 30.12 -0.40
N LYS A 76 -0.31 30.03 -1.35
CA LYS A 76 0.95 30.78 -1.26
C LYS A 76 0.70 32.26 -1.06
N ASN A 77 1.46 32.87 -0.16
CA ASN A 77 1.39 34.32 0.19
C ASN A 77 0.09 34.75 0.90
N GLN A 78 -0.70 33.83 1.47
CA GLN A 78 -1.84 34.18 2.31
C GLN A 78 -1.48 34.07 3.80
N ASN A 79 -1.99 35.00 4.60
CA ASN A 79 -2.00 34.95 6.06
C ASN A 79 -3.44 34.91 6.58
N LEU A 80 -3.61 34.68 7.87
CA LEU A 80 -4.94 34.53 8.46
C LEU A 80 -5.72 35.87 8.43
N GLY A 81 -5.03 37.00 8.61
CA GLY A 81 -5.64 38.33 8.49
C GLY A 81 -6.27 38.55 7.12
N TYR A 82 -5.55 38.25 6.04
CA TYR A 82 -6.06 38.31 4.67
C TYR A 82 -7.31 37.45 4.46
N ILE A 83 -7.31 36.23 5.02
CA ILE A 83 -8.46 35.31 4.87
C ILE A 83 -9.68 35.87 5.60
N LEU A 84 -9.52 36.42 6.80
CA LEU A 84 -10.59 37.02 7.58
C LEU A 84 -11.15 38.29 6.94
N GLU A 85 -10.28 39.16 6.43
CA GLU A 85 -10.66 40.36 5.70
C GLU A 85 -11.51 40.02 4.46
N LYS A 86 -11.10 39.00 3.70
CA LYS A 86 -11.83 38.51 2.52
C LYS A 86 -13.26 38.05 2.84
N VAL A 87 -13.53 37.59 4.05
CA VAL A 87 -14.87 37.21 4.51
C VAL A 87 -15.59 38.32 5.29
N GLY A 88 -15.00 39.50 5.37
CA GLY A 88 -15.59 40.66 6.03
C GLY A 88 -15.62 40.58 7.55
N ILE A 89 -14.72 39.82 8.16
CA ILE A 89 -14.63 39.59 9.60
C ILE A 89 -13.47 40.40 10.18
N GLN A 90 -13.72 41.18 11.23
CA GLN A 90 -12.64 41.87 11.94
C GLN A 90 -11.76 40.87 12.67
N THR A 91 -10.44 40.95 12.45
CA THR A 91 -9.47 40.03 13.03
C THR A 91 -9.21 40.38 14.50
N PRO A 92 -9.49 39.48 15.45
CA PRO A 92 -9.16 39.73 16.85
C PRO A 92 -7.64 39.85 17.03
N ASN A 93 -7.17 40.87 17.77
CA ASN A 93 -5.75 41.14 18.01
C ASN A 93 -5.00 39.92 18.54
N LYS A 94 -5.63 39.13 19.40
CA LYS A 94 -5.06 37.92 19.98
C LYS A 94 -4.64 36.87 18.97
N ILE A 95 -5.31 36.79 17.82
CA ILE A 95 -5.00 35.83 16.74
C ILE A 95 -3.74 36.23 16.01
N LEU A 96 -3.49 37.55 15.90
CA LEU A 96 -2.33 38.12 15.21
C LEU A 96 -1.10 38.27 16.10
N GLU A 97 -1.21 38.04 17.41
CA GLU A 97 -0.08 38.16 18.32
C GLU A 97 0.99 37.08 18.03
N LYS A 98 2.23 37.53 17.79
CA LYS A 98 3.39 36.66 17.60
C LYS A 98 3.87 36.06 18.94
N LYS A 99 3.07 35.20 19.57
CA LYS A 99 3.45 34.48 20.80
C LYS A 99 3.83 33.04 20.48
N LYS A 100 4.77 32.46 21.24
CA LYS A 100 5.28 31.08 21.06
C LYS A 100 4.15 30.03 21.05
N ASN A 101 3.05 30.28 21.72
CA ASN A 101 1.90 29.36 21.82
C ASN A 101 0.74 29.70 20.86
N ASN A 102 0.89 30.73 20.02
CA ASN A 102 -0.15 31.08 19.06
C ASN A 102 0.01 30.27 17.78
N CYS A 103 -0.64 29.14 17.73
CA CYS A 103 -0.61 28.24 16.58
C CYS A 103 -1.43 28.73 15.37
N LEU A 104 -2.22 29.82 15.53
CA LEU A 104 -2.95 30.47 14.43
C LEU A 104 -2.10 31.53 13.73
N TYR A 105 -1.05 32.04 14.36
CA TYR A 105 -0.22 33.10 13.77
C TYR A 105 0.53 32.64 12.53
N ASN A 106 1.14 31.45 12.58
CA ASN A 106 1.90 30.87 11.47
C ASN A 106 1.05 29.82 10.75
N ILE A 107 0.32 30.22 9.73
CA ILE A 107 -0.38 29.30 8.82
C ILE A 107 0.52 28.94 7.64
N TYR A 108 0.38 27.71 7.12
CA TYR A 108 1.16 27.20 6.01
C TYR A 108 0.26 26.84 4.82
N VAL A 109 0.84 26.82 3.64
CA VAL A 109 0.15 26.39 2.42
C VAL A 109 -0.51 25.01 2.64
N ASN A 110 -1.77 24.87 2.25
CA ASN A 110 -2.65 23.72 2.45
C ASN A 110 -3.17 23.51 3.89
N ASP A 111 -2.92 24.41 4.83
CA ASP A 111 -3.66 24.39 6.08
C ASP A 111 -5.15 24.63 5.80
N LYS A 112 -6.01 23.84 6.43
CA LYS A 112 -7.47 24.01 6.39
C LYS A 112 -7.87 25.01 7.48
N ILE A 113 -8.47 26.11 7.09
CA ILE A 113 -9.03 27.14 7.99
C ILE A 113 -10.55 27.04 7.93
N THR A 114 -11.16 26.78 9.08
CA THR A 114 -12.62 26.79 9.23
C THR A 114 -13.00 28.01 10.07
N ILE A 115 -13.88 28.83 9.56
CA ILE A 115 -14.35 30.07 10.22
C ILE A 115 -15.85 29.89 10.50
N GLU A 116 -16.26 30.09 11.74
CA GLU A 116 -17.65 30.16 12.15
C GLU A 116 -17.98 31.59 12.58
N SER A 117 -18.97 32.20 11.93
CA SER A 117 -19.35 33.58 12.15
C SER A 117 -20.86 33.79 12.00
N LYS A 118 -21.36 34.86 12.65
CA LYS A 118 -22.72 35.38 12.46
C LYS A 118 -22.58 36.81 11.94
N GLY A 119 -22.86 37.03 10.65
CA GLY A 119 -22.54 38.28 9.97
C GLY A 119 -21.04 38.61 10.10
N LYS A 120 -20.73 39.80 10.60
CA LYS A 120 -19.33 40.25 10.81
C LYS A 120 -18.70 39.75 12.12
N LYS A 121 -19.49 39.14 13.01
CA LYS A 121 -19.05 38.67 14.33
C LYS A 121 -18.47 37.28 14.25
N LEU A 122 -17.19 37.13 14.61
CA LEU A 122 -16.50 35.85 14.70
C LEU A 122 -16.96 35.04 15.91
N TYR A 123 -17.20 33.76 15.77
CA TYR A 123 -17.46 32.80 16.84
C TYR A 123 -16.27 31.91 17.08
N SER A 124 -15.75 31.30 16.03
CA SER A 124 -14.57 30.44 16.13
C SER A 124 -13.72 30.45 14.88
N ILE A 125 -12.42 30.19 15.05
CA ILE A 125 -11.52 29.83 13.97
C ILE A 125 -10.82 28.54 14.33
N GLU A 126 -10.86 27.58 13.43
CA GLU A 126 -10.09 26.37 13.53
C GLU A 126 -9.09 26.29 12.39
N ARG A 127 -7.80 26.10 12.73
CA ARG A 127 -6.75 25.73 11.81
C ARG A 127 -6.45 24.25 11.97
N LYS A 128 -6.48 23.51 10.90
CA LYS A 128 -6.10 22.09 10.85
C LYS A 128 -5.01 21.85 9.83
N ASN A 129 -4.00 21.10 10.22
CA ASN A 129 -3.02 20.49 9.29
C ASN A 129 -2.67 19.08 9.74
N ASN A 130 -1.65 18.48 9.09
CA ASN A 130 -1.24 17.10 9.35
C ASN A 130 -0.76 16.85 10.79
N SER A 131 -0.42 17.87 11.56
CA SER A 131 0.25 17.71 12.87
C SER A 131 -0.52 18.32 14.02
N ILE A 132 -1.32 19.36 13.77
CA ILE A 132 -1.99 20.13 14.82
C ILE A 132 -3.40 20.55 14.41
N SER A 133 -4.29 20.63 15.39
CA SER A 133 -5.51 21.42 15.36
C SER A 133 -5.34 22.59 16.33
N CYS A 134 -5.70 23.76 15.89
CA CYS A 134 -5.58 25.00 16.61
C CYS A 134 -6.93 25.72 16.55
N ILE A 135 -7.59 25.89 17.70
CA ILE A 135 -8.92 26.47 17.77
C ILE A 135 -8.86 27.75 18.62
N TYR A 136 -9.41 28.81 18.07
CA TYR A 136 -9.76 30.01 18.82
C TYR A 136 -11.28 30.10 18.93
N LYS A 137 -11.80 30.37 20.12
CA LYS A 137 -13.18 30.71 20.36
C LYS A 137 -13.27 32.07 20.97
N THR A 138 -14.18 32.89 20.45
CA THR A 138 -14.39 34.27 20.94
C THR A 138 -14.98 34.28 22.34
N GLU A 139 -15.81 33.30 22.65
CA GLU A 139 -16.46 33.14 23.96
C GLU A 139 -15.45 33.02 25.12
N ASP A 140 -14.44 32.17 24.94
CA ASP A 140 -13.37 31.97 25.95
C ASP A 140 -12.21 32.95 25.77
N ASN A 141 -12.18 33.72 24.68
CA ASN A 141 -11.02 34.48 24.23
C ASN A 141 -9.70 33.70 24.35
N SER A 142 -9.72 32.41 24.06
CA SER A 142 -8.59 31.49 24.25
C SER A 142 -8.18 30.80 22.96
N ILE A 143 -6.86 30.56 22.82
CA ILE A 143 -6.31 29.72 21.73
C ILE A 143 -5.93 28.39 22.34
N LYS A 144 -6.59 27.32 21.92
CA LYS A 144 -6.30 25.95 22.34
C LYS A 144 -5.58 25.21 21.19
N LYS A 145 -4.39 24.69 21.48
CA LYS A 145 -3.65 23.79 20.58
C LYS A 145 -3.93 22.35 21.01
N VAL A 146 -4.48 21.58 20.11
CA VAL A 146 -4.69 20.14 20.30
C VAL A 146 -3.71 19.43 19.39
N ASN A 147 -2.79 18.66 19.97
CA ASN A 147 -1.97 17.74 19.20
C ASN A 147 -2.88 16.60 18.73
N LYS A 148 -3.13 16.53 17.42
CA LYS A 148 -4.01 15.49 16.87
C LYS A 148 -3.28 14.16 16.78
N ASN A 149 -3.98 13.12 17.19
CA ASN A 149 -3.75 11.80 16.62
C ASN A 149 -4.14 11.89 15.13
N LEU A 150 -3.16 11.88 14.25
CA LEU A 150 -3.30 11.96 12.79
C LEU A 150 -4.25 10.91 12.19
N GLU A 151 -4.66 9.93 12.98
CA GLU A 151 -5.56 8.85 12.57
C GLU A 151 -7.04 9.23 12.55
N ALA A 152 -7.47 10.26 13.30
CA ALA A 152 -8.89 10.58 13.51
C ALA A 152 -9.57 11.41 12.39
N ASP A 153 -8.79 12.09 11.54
CA ASP A 153 -9.32 13.00 10.50
C ASP A 153 -9.04 12.50 9.07
N GLN A 154 -8.70 11.23 8.92
CA GLN A 154 -8.45 10.65 7.61
C GLN A 154 -9.76 10.10 7.05
N ASP A 155 -10.14 10.58 5.87
CA ASP A 155 -11.15 9.93 5.07
C ASP A 155 -10.54 8.65 4.46
N ILE A 156 -11.20 7.52 4.72
CA ILE A 156 -10.76 6.22 4.21
C ILE A 156 -11.75 5.77 3.16
N GLU A 157 -11.27 5.64 1.93
CA GLU A 157 -12.05 5.13 0.81
C GLU A 157 -11.54 3.75 0.41
N GLN A 158 -12.45 2.79 0.26
CA GLN A 158 -12.12 1.44 -0.15
C GLN A 158 -12.26 1.30 -1.66
N TYR A 159 -11.20 0.80 -2.30
CA TYR A 159 -11.12 0.52 -3.73
C TYR A 159 -10.87 -0.95 -3.99
N ILE A 160 -11.39 -1.42 -5.13
CA ILE A 160 -11.20 -2.79 -5.61
C ILE A 160 -10.57 -2.70 -6.99
N PHE A 161 -9.42 -3.36 -7.15
CA PHE A 161 -8.73 -3.46 -8.43
C PHE A 161 -8.51 -4.93 -8.76
N PHE A 162 -8.70 -5.30 -10.01
CA PHE A 162 -8.37 -6.63 -10.52
C PHE A 162 -8.09 -6.56 -12.01
N ASN A 163 -7.26 -7.49 -12.49
CA ASN A 163 -7.00 -7.63 -13.93
C ASN A 163 -6.35 -8.99 -14.22
N ASN A 164 -6.50 -9.42 -15.47
CA ASN A 164 -5.69 -10.48 -16.04
C ASN A 164 -4.34 -9.92 -16.51
N ILE A 165 -3.33 -10.76 -16.46
CA ILE A 165 -1.98 -10.39 -16.89
C ILE A 165 -1.81 -10.78 -18.36
N ASP A 166 -1.59 -9.77 -19.21
CA ASP A 166 -1.35 -9.97 -20.64
C ASP A 166 0.14 -10.14 -20.93
N ASN A 167 0.96 -9.16 -20.52
CA ASN A 167 2.40 -9.12 -20.80
C ASN A 167 3.25 -9.10 -19.52
N SER A 168 2.94 -8.21 -18.59
CA SER A 168 3.66 -8.13 -17.32
C SER A 168 2.70 -7.73 -16.21
N PHE A 169 2.97 -8.24 -15.00
CA PHE A 169 2.20 -7.87 -13.81
C PHE A 169 2.16 -6.35 -13.61
N TYR A 170 3.32 -5.68 -13.69
CA TYR A 170 3.41 -4.23 -13.47
C TYR A 170 2.51 -3.44 -14.43
N LYS A 171 2.57 -3.74 -15.74
CA LYS A 171 1.74 -3.04 -16.75
C LYS A 171 0.25 -3.31 -16.56
N SER A 172 -0.14 -4.56 -16.29
CA SER A 172 -1.53 -4.94 -16.07
C SER A 172 -2.09 -4.32 -14.78
N ALA A 173 -1.28 -4.24 -13.71
CA ALA A 173 -1.64 -3.61 -12.46
C ALA A 173 -1.77 -2.08 -12.59
N LEU A 174 -0.87 -1.44 -13.33
CA LEU A 174 -0.97 -0.01 -13.63
C LEU A 174 -2.24 0.31 -14.44
N LYS A 175 -2.55 -0.53 -15.45
CA LYS A 175 -3.77 -0.40 -16.27
C LYS A 175 -5.05 -0.57 -15.44
N SER A 176 -5.01 -1.34 -14.35
CA SER A 176 -6.17 -1.47 -13.45
C SER A 176 -6.39 -0.26 -12.54
N GLY A 177 -5.46 0.72 -12.49
CA GLY A 177 -5.57 1.93 -11.65
C GLY A 177 -4.77 1.88 -10.36
N LEU A 178 -3.92 0.86 -10.17
CA LEU A 178 -2.97 0.82 -9.06
C LEU A 178 -1.82 1.80 -9.27
N SER A 179 -1.45 2.51 -8.22
CA SER A 179 -0.26 3.34 -8.22
C SER A 179 1.03 2.49 -8.18
N PRO A 180 2.20 3.01 -8.62
CA PRO A 180 3.46 2.30 -8.54
C PRO A 180 3.78 1.73 -7.16
N ASN A 181 3.51 2.49 -6.10
CA ASN A 181 3.74 2.05 -4.71
C ASN A 181 2.81 0.91 -4.29
N GLU A 182 1.55 0.93 -4.73
CA GLU A 182 0.58 -0.14 -4.47
C GLU A 182 0.96 -1.42 -5.21
N ILE A 183 1.44 -1.29 -6.46
CA ILE A 183 1.95 -2.42 -7.27
C ILE A 183 3.15 -3.07 -6.58
N MET A 184 4.11 -2.26 -6.10
CA MET A 184 5.26 -2.78 -5.36
C MET A 184 4.84 -3.47 -4.06
N SER A 185 3.90 -2.87 -3.32
CA SER A 185 3.35 -3.47 -2.10
C SER A 185 2.66 -4.81 -2.39
N LEU A 186 1.92 -4.91 -3.50
CA LEU A 186 1.27 -6.15 -3.92
C LEU A 186 2.30 -7.22 -4.33
N ALA A 187 3.34 -6.82 -5.06
CA ALA A 187 4.47 -7.70 -5.38
C ALA A 187 5.18 -8.19 -4.11
N ASP A 188 5.33 -7.34 -3.10
CA ASP A 188 5.94 -7.71 -1.81
C ASP A 188 5.11 -8.74 -1.03
N ILE A 189 3.78 -8.63 -1.09
CA ILE A 189 2.88 -9.58 -0.43
C ILE A 189 3.05 -10.99 -1.00
N PHE A 190 3.10 -11.11 -2.32
CA PHE A 190 3.15 -12.40 -3.02
C PHE A 190 4.56 -12.88 -3.38
N GLY A 191 5.57 -12.01 -3.34
CA GLY A 191 6.96 -12.31 -3.69
C GLY A 191 7.62 -13.43 -2.87
N TRP A 192 6.96 -13.85 -1.80
CA TRP A 192 7.34 -15.05 -1.03
C TRP A 192 6.92 -16.37 -1.69
N ASP A 193 5.85 -16.34 -2.46
CA ASP A 193 5.24 -17.52 -3.09
C ASP A 193 5.36 -17.50 -4.61
N ILE A 194 5.53 -16.31 -5.22
CA ILE A 194 5.60 -16.07 -6.65
C ILE A 194 6.88 -15.28 -6.98
N ASP A 195 7.63 -15.76 -7.94
CA ASP A 195 8.71 -15.00 -8.54
C ASP A 195 8.17 -14.19 -9.72
N PHE A 196 7.93 -12.90 -9.47
CA PHE A 196 7.34 -12.00 -10.48
C PHE A 196 8.19 -11.82 -11.75
N SER A 197 9.48 -12.14 -11.69
CA SER A 197 10.38 -12.06 -12.84
C SER A 197 10.40 -13.35 -13.66
N LEU A 198 10.09 -14.49 -13.06
CA LEU A 198 10.28 -15.80 -13.68
C LEU A 198 8.99 -16.61 -13.81
N GLU A 199 8.01 -16.44 -12.93
CA GLU A 199 6.85 -17.33 -12.83
C GLU A 199 5.57 -16.73 -13.42
N ILE A 200 5.53 -15.42 -13.70
CA ILE A 200 4.37 -14.74 -14.28
C ILE A 200 4.16 -15.15 -15.74
N ARG A 201 2.90 -15.43 -16.08
CA ARG A 201 2.48 -15.83 -17.43
C ARG A 201 1.24 -15.06 -17.85
N LYS A 202 1.03 -14.97 -19.16
CA LYS A 202 -0.24 -14.53 -19.73
C LYS A 202 -1.38 -15.40 -19.21
N GLY A 203 -2.47 -14.79 -18.79
CA GLY A 203 -3.62 -15.47 -18.18
C GLY A 203 -3.56 -15.64 -16.66
N ASP A 204 -2.42 -15.36 -16.00
CA ASP A 204 -2.43 -15.16 -14.56
C ASP A 204 -3.28 -13.94 -14.22
N SER A 205 -3.79 -13.85 -12.99
CA SER A 205 -4.66 -12.75 -12.59
C SER A 205 -4.43 -12.35 -11.14
N PHE A 206 -4.79 -11.12 -10.82
CA PHE A 206 -4.72 -10.59 -9.47
C PHE A 206 -5.96 -9.78 -9.13
N GLY A 207 -6.31 -9.76 -7.84
CA GLY A 207 -7.35 -8.91 -7.29
C GLY A 207 -6.89 -8.34 -5.96
N VAL A 208 -7.29 -7.12 -5.66
CA VAL A 208 -6.88 -6.43 -4.45
C VAL A 208 -7.97 -5.50 -3.94
N VAL A 209 -8.13 -5.47 -2.62
CA VAL A 209 -8.96 -4.50 -1.89
C VAL A 209 -8.04 -3.59 -1.09
N ILE A 210 -8.11 -2.31 -1.37
CA ILE A 210 -7.21 -1.28 -0.82
C ILE A 210 -8.04 -0.20 -0.15
N ASP A 211 -7.64 0.17 1.06
CA ASP A 211 -8.08 1.41 1.69
C ASP A 211 -7.10 2.51 1.30
N ARG A 212 -7.55 3.51 0.57
CA ARG A 212 -6.83 4.75 0.32
C ARG A 212 -7.22 5.79 1.36
N ARG A 213 -6.24 6.47 1.90
CA ARG A 213 -6.43 7.49 2.93
C ARG A 213 -6.23 8.86 2.34
N PHE A 214 -7.15 9.75 2.68
CA PHE A 214 -7.12 11.13 2.25
C PHE A 214 -7.19 12.06 3.47
N LEU A 215 -6.61 13.23 3.32
CA LEU A 215 -6.77 14.35 4.24
C LEU A 215 -7.37 15.50 3.42
N GLY A 216 -8.70 15.66 3.48
CA GLY A 216 -9.44 16.39 2.47
C GLY A 216 -9.26 15.71 1.11
N GLU A 217 -8.94 16.45 0.07
CA GLU A 217 -8.69 15.91 -1.28
C GLU A 217 -7.28 15.29 -1.46
N LYS A 218 -6.39 15.47 -0.48
CA LYS A 218 -4.99 15.05 -0.59
C LYS A 218 -4.84 13.57 -0.23
N TYR A 219 -4.43 12.75 -1.21
CA TYR A 219 -3.98 11.38 -0.97
C TYR A 219 -2.74 11.34 -0.06
N ILE A 220 -2.80 10.58 1.05
CA ILE A 220 -1.73 10.47 2.04
C ILE A 220 -1.17 9.05 2.19
N GLY A 221 -1.77 8.08 1.52
CA GLY A 221 -1.28 6.71 1.52
C GLY A 221 -2.39 5.68 1.38
N SER A 222 -2.00 4.42 1.24
CA SER A 222 -2.93 3.30 1.11
C SER A 222 -2.48 2.09 1.92
N ASP A 223 -3.46 1.22 2.20
CA ASP A 223 -3.27 -0.04 2.91
C ASP A 223 -4.02 -1.15 2.18
N ILE A 224 -3.29 -2.13 1.68
CA ILE A 224 -3.89 -3.33 1.09
C ILE A 224 -4.54 -4.14 2.22
N LYS A 225 -5.87 -4.30 2.17
CA LYS A 225 -6.64 -5.09 3.15
C LYS A 225 -6.67 -6.56 2.83
N TYR A 226 -6.89 -6.84 1.56
CA TYR A 226 -6.95 -8.18 1.01
C TYR A 226 -6.33 -8.19 -0.37
N ALA A 227 -5.67 -9.27 -0.70
CA ALA A 227 -5.20 -9.49 -2.05
C ALA A 227 -5.32 -10.97 -2.41
N VAL A 228 -5.53 -11.25 -3.67
CA VAL A 228 -5.53 -12.59 -4.24
C VAL A 228 -4.72 -12.58 -5.53
N PHE A 229 -3.97 -13.64 -5.74
CA PHE A 229 -3.20 -13.86 -6.96
C PHE A 229 -3.43 -15.27 -7.46
N LYS A 230 -3.84 -15.40 -8.71
CA LYS A 230 -4.00 -16.67 -9.40
C LYS A 230 -2.86 -16.85 -10.40
N ASN A 231 -1.98 -17.78 -10.09
CA ASN A 231 -0.84 -18.12 -10.94
C ASN A 231 -0.98 -19.59 -11.35
N LYS A 232 -1.29 -19.82 -12.61
CA LYS A 232 -1.65 -21.15 -13.14
C LYS A 232 -2.84 -21.74 -12.34
N LYS A 233 -2.63 -22.92 -11.70
CA LYS A 233 -3.64 -23.59 -10.86
C LYS A 233 -3.57 -23.17 -9.38
N LYS A 234 -2.65 -22.28 -9.01
CA LYS A 234 -2.42 -21.90 -7.62
C LYS A 234 -3.09 -20.57 -7.32
N VAL A 235 -4.00 -20.56 -6.36
CA VAL A 235 -4.61 -19.36 -5.80
C VAL A 235 -3.95 -19.06 -4.46
N ILE A 236 -3.46 -17.83 -4.30
CA ILE A 236 -2.82 -17.36 -3.08
C ILE A 236 -3.61 -16.16 -2.58
N GLU A 237 -4.15 -16.29 -1.37
CA GLU A 237 -4.88 -15.22 -0.71
C GLU A 237 -4.06 -14.62 0.42
N ALA A 238 -4.18 -13.31 0.59
CA ALA A 238 -3.47 -12.52 1.59
C ALA A 238 -4.45 -11.65 2.36
N TYR A 239 -4.64 -11.94 3.63
CA TYR A 239 -5.48 -11.18 4.57
C TYR A 239 -4.56 -10.34 5.46
N ARG A 240 -4.77 -9.03 5.50
CA ARG A 240 -4.00 -8.14 6.38
C ARG A 240 -4.45 -8.28 7.82
N TYR A 241 -3.48 -8.51 8.69
CA TYR A 241 -3.69 -8.41 10.14
C TYR A 241 -2.53 -7.62 10.74
N LYS A 242 -2.83 -6.47 11.33
CA LYS A 242 -1.84 -5.46 11.71
C LYS A 242 -1.01 -5.05 10.47
N LYS A 243 0.30 -5.17 10.51
CA LYS A 243 1.23 -4.84 9.42
C LYS A 243 1.74 -6.06 8.64
N LYS A 244 1.07 -7.22 8.75
CA LYS A 244 1.49 -8.49 8.12
C LYS A 244 0.33 -9.14 7.38
N TYR A 245 0.68 -10.06 6.48
CA TYR A 245 -0.29 -10.78 5.66
C TYR A 245 -0.28 -12.26 5.98
N TYR A 246 -1.47 -12.83 6.03
CA TYR A 246 -1.72 -14.21 6.39
C TYR A 246 -2.72 -14.83 5.42
N ASN A 247 -2.65 -16.15 5.22
CA ASN A 247 -3.74 -16.84 4.56
C ASN A 247 -4.95 -16.97 5.51
N PHE A 248 -6.09 -17.42 5.00
CA PHE A 248 -7.32 -17.57 5.80
C PHE A 248 -7.17 -18.50 7.02
N LYS A 249 -6.21 -19.43 6.99
CA LYS A 249 -5.86 -20.33 8.12
C LYS A 249 -4.91 -19.67 9.14
N GLY A 250 -4.58 -18.39 8.96
CA GLY A 250 -3.71 -17.63 9.85
C GLY A 250 -2.22 -17.97 9.71
N VAL A 251 -1.80 -18.63 8.62
CA VAL A 251 -0.39 -18.90 8.34
C VAL A 251 0.20 -17.67 7.65
N SER A 252 1.31 -17.14 8.18
CA SER A 252 2.00 -15.99 7.58
C SER A 252 2.46 -16.29 6.15
N LEU A 253 2.23 -15.35 5.23
CA LEU A 253 2.79 -15.43 3.88
C LEU A 253 4.30 -15.18 3.90
N GLN A 254 4.79 -14.38 4.83
CA GLN A 254 6.20 -14.09 4.99
C GLN A 254 6.96 -15.38 5.28
N LYS A 255 7.96 -15.71 4.45
CA LYS A 255 8.88 -16.84 4.67
C LYS A 255 10.15 -16.38 5.38
N GLN A 256 10.92 -17.32 5.85
CA GLN A 256 12.17 -17.05 6.56
C GLN A 256 13.19 -16.28 5.69
N PHE A 257 13.22 -16.56 4.38
CA PHE A 257 14.12 -15.92 3.41
C PHE A 257 13.40 -15.62 2.11
N LEU A 258 13.82 -14.52 1.46
CA LEU A 258 13.52 -14.23 0.06
C LEU A 258 14.40 -15.11 -0.83
N LYS A 259 13.91 -15.45 -2.02
CA LYS A 259 14.71 -16.17 -3.04
C LYS A 259 15.67 -15.23 -3.76
N ALA A 260 15.30 -13.97 -3.95
CA ALA A 260 16.10 -12.95 -4.62
C ALA A 260 16.38 -11.76 -3.71
N PRO A 261 17.56 -11.14 -3.80
CA PRO A 261 17.93 -9.96 -3.02
C PRO A 261 17.55 -8.63 -3.70
N VAL A 262 16.91 -8.68 -4.88
CA VAL A 262 16.46 -7.52 -5.68
C VAL A 262 15.06 -7.76 -6.21
N ASP A 263 14.36 -6.66 -6.53
CA ASP A 263 13.07 -6.72 -7.19
C ASP A 263 13.25 -6.56 -8.71
N PHE A 264 12.35 -7.19 -9.51
CA PHE A 264 12.32 -7.09 -10.98
C PHE A 264 13.70 -7.29 -11.64
N TYR A 265 14.17 -8.52 -11.66
CA TYR A 265 15.48 -8.95 -12.16
C TYR A 265 15.36 -9.99 -13.26
N ARG A 266 16.52 -10.24 -13.89
CA ARG A 266 16.75 -11.42 -14.75
C ARG A 266 17.88 -12.25 -14.15
N ILE A 267 17.73 -13.57 -14.07
CA ILE A 267 18.86 -14.43 -13.70
C ILE A 267 19.80 -14.49 -14.88
N SER A 268 21.01 -13.95 -14.70
CA SER A 268 22.08 -13.97 -15.72
C SER A 268 22.98 -15.20 -15.62
N SER A 269 23.12 -15.78 -14.41
CA SER A 269 23.88 -17.01 -14.20
C SER A 269 23.32 -17.81 -13.02
N HIS A 270 23.09 -19.10 -13.25
CA HIS A 270 22.58 -20.01 -12.23
C HIS A 270 23.69 -20.59 -11.35
N PHE A 271 23.33 -20.99 -10.14
CA PHE A 271 24.17 -21.81 -9.28
C PHE A 271 24.58 -23.10 -9.99
N ASN A 272 25.90 -23.34 -10.12
CA ASN A 272 26.46 -24.56 -10.74
C ASN A 272 27.80 -24.94 -10.10
N LYS A 273 27.81 -26.06 -9.36
CA LYS A 273 29.04 -26.58 -8.74
C LYS A 273 30.05 -27.16 -9.75
N LYS A 274 29.60 -27.54 -10.93
CA LYS A 274 30.40 -28.21 -11.98
C LYS A 274 30.52 -27.34 -13.23
N ARG A 275 30.51 -26.00 -13.10
CA ARG A 275 30.65 -25.09 -14.23
C ARG A 275 32.05 -25.17 -14.79
N LEU A 276 32.17 -25.50 -16.08
CA LEU A 276 33.43 -25.39 -16.84
C LEU A 276 33.58 -23.93 -17.31
N HIS A 277 34.77 -23.37 -17.15
CA HIS A 277 35.06 -22.05 -17.69
C HIS A 277 35.11 -22.14 -19.23
N PRO A 278 34.37 -21.29 -19.97
CA PRO A 278 34.24 -21.44 -21.42
C PRO A 278 35.55 -21.33 -22.15
N ILE A 279 36.49 -20.54 -21.63
CA ILE A 279 37.80 -20.31 -22.26
C ILE A 279 38.87 -21.27 -21.75
N PHE A 280 38.99 -21.40 -20.42
CA PHE A 280 40.07 -22.18 -19.80
C PHE A 280 39.77 -23.67 -19.64
N LYS A 281 38.54 -24.12 -19.98
CA LYS A 281 38.04 -25.50 -19.78
C LYS A 281 38.31 -26.10 -18.39
N THR A 282 38.68 -25.24 -17.43
CA THR A 282 38.88 -25.63 -16.05
C THR A 282 37.57 -25.52 -15.25
N ALA A 283 37.40 -26.41 -14.26
CA ALA A 283 36.25 -26.37 -13.41
C ALA A 283 36.28 -25.10 -12.54
N ARG A 284 35.41 -24.14 -12.81
CA ARG A 284 35.23 -22.94 -12.00
C ARG A 284 33.79 -22.86 -11.49
N PRO A 285 33.53 -23.44 -10.30
CA PRO A 285 32.19 -23.48 -9.74
C PRO A 285 31.57 -22.09 -9.60
N HIS A 286 30.28 -21.96 -9.93
CA HIS A 286 29.48 -20.79 -9.61
C HIS A 286 28.64 -21.09 -8.38
N LEU A 287 29.09 -20.63 -7.22
CA LEU A 287 28.53 -20.99 -5.89
C LEU A 287 27.40 -20.07 -5.45
N GLY A 288 26.91 -19.22 -6.34
CA GLY A 288 25.77 -18.31 -6.14
C GLY A 288 24.83 -18.28 -7.32
N THR A 289 23.89 -17.35 -7.27
CA THR A 289 23.01 -17.00 -8.39
C THR A 289 23.23 -15.53 -8.71
N ASP A 290 23.39 -15.20 -10.00
CA ASP A 290 23.59 -13.83 -10.45
C ASP A 290 22.24 -13.23 -10.89
N TYR A 291 21.86 -12.15 -10.25
CA TYR A 291 20.64 -11.41 -10.51
C TYR A 291 21.00 -10.10 -11.22
N ALA A 292 20.83 -10.06 -12.55
CA ALA A 292 21.06 -8.88 -13.36
C ALA A 292 19.94 -7.85 -13.14
N ALA A 293 20.35 -6.64 -12.78
CA ALA A 293 19.48 -5.49 -12.62
C ALA A 293 20.28 -4.21 -12.90
N PRO A 294 19.64 -3.08 -13.24
CA PRO A 294 20.33 -1.82 -13.51
C PRO A 294 21.24 -1.41 -12.35
N LYS A 295 22.41 -0.80 -12.67
CA LYS A 295 23.31 -0.23 -11.64
C LYS A 295 22.55 0.75 -10.76
N GLY A 296 22.72 0.62 -9.44
CA GLY A 296 22.02 1.47 -8.47
C GLY A 296 20.69 0.91 -7.96
N THR A 297 20.19 -0.22 -8.52
CA THR A 297 19.01 -0.91 -7.98
C THR A 297 19.26 -1.30 -6.52
N PRO A 298 18.29 -1.08 -5.61
CA PRO A 298 18.43 -1.49 -4.21
C PRO A 298 18.62 -2.99 -4.06
N VAL A 299 19.58 -3.38 -3.19
CA VAL A 299 19.81 -4.77 -2.80
C VAL A 299 19.40 -4.94 -1.34
N TYR A 300 18.57 -5.94 -1.08
CA TYR A 300 17.99 -6.20 0.23
C TYR A 300 18.66 -7.36 0.94
N SER A 301 18.68 -7.30 2.29
CA SER A 301 18.90 -8.51 3.08
C SER A 301 17.73 -9.48 2.87
N THR A 302 18.03 -10.72 2.48
CA THR A 302 17.00 -11.72 2.18
C THR A 302 16.36 -12.33 3.42
N GLY A 303 16.92 -12.09 4.61
CA GLY A 303 16.41 -12.52 5.91
C GLY A 303 16.84 -11.61 7.04
N ASP A 304 16.19 -11.75 8.21
CA ASP A 304 16.63 -11.09 9.44
C ASP A 304 18.02 -11.64 9.84
N GLY A 305 18.97 -10.77 10.18
CA GLY A 305 20.31 -11.23 10.55
C GLY A 305 21.24 -10.12 11.04
N THR A 306 22.50 -10.45 11.14
CA THR A 306 23.56 -9.52 11.54
C THR A 306 24.62 -9.48 10.45
N ILE A 307 25.06 -8.30 10.04
CA ILE A 307 26.16 -8.13 9.09
C ILE A 307 27.45 -8.58 9.78
N ILE A 308 28.11 -9.61 9.24
CA ILE A 308 29.38 -10.14 9.77
C ILE A 308 30.57 -9.76 8.90
N TYR A 309 30.33 -9.25 7.70
CA TYR A 309 31.38 -8.75 6.81
C TYR A 309 30.86 -7.62 5.94
N LYS A 310 31.65 -6.58 5.79
CA LYS A 310 31.45 -5.49 4.83
C LYS A 310 32.81 -5.00 4.36
N GLY A 311 33.07 -5.07 3.07
CA GLY A 311 34.36 -4.64 2.50
C GLY A 311 34.59 -5.19 1.08
N ARG A 312 35.73 -4.85 0.50
CA ARG A 312 36.16 -5.44 -0.78
C ARG A 312 36.73 -6.84 -0.55
N LYS A 313 36.26 -7.83 -1.31
CA LYS A 313 36.60 -9.25 -1.15
C LYS A 313 37.02 -9.87 -2.49
N GLY A 314 38.29 -9.69 -2.88
CA GLY A 314 38.83 -10.27 -4.13
C GLY A 314 37.90 -10.10 -5.31
N GLY A 315 37.67 -11.17 -6.08
CA GLY A 315 36.79 -11.19 -7.23
C GLY A 315 35.32 -10.85 -6.98
N TYR A 316 34.85 -10.97 -5.75
CA TYR A 316 33.49 -10.54 -5.37
C TYR A 316 33.32 -9.00 -5.38
N GLY A 317 34.40 -8.24 -5.40
CA GLY A 317 34.33 -6.78 -5.30
C GLY A 317 33.76 -6.33 -3.96
N ASN A 318 32.93 -5.29 -3.97
CA ASN A 318 32.27 -4.80 -2.78
C ASN A 318 31.22 -5.80 -2.29
N THR A 319 31.37 -6.26 -1.06
CA THR A 319 30.66 -7.44 -0.53
C THR A 319 30.08 -7.17 0.86
N ILE A 320 28.89 -7.71 1.11
CA ILE A 320 28.31 -7.84 2.45
C ILE A 320 28.01 -9.32 2.70
N ILE A 321 28.28 -9.80 3.93
CA ILE A 321 27.84 -11.11 4.41
C ILE A 321 26.96 -10.90 5.62
N VAL A 322 25.77 -11.53 5.61
CA VAL A 322 24.82 -11.49 6.72
C VAL A 322 24.69 -12.89 7.32
N LYS A 323 24.83 -12.99 8.64
CA LYS A 323 24.60 -14.21 9.43
C LYS A 323 23.15 -14.22 9.94
N HIS A 324 22.45 -15.32 9.71
CA HIS A 324 21.05 -15.52 10.10
C HIS A 324 20.93 -16.66 11.12
N GLY A 325 21.02 -16.27 12.39
CA GLY A 325 21.13 -17.25 13.49
C GLY A 325 22.41 -18.07 13.39
N ASN A 326 22.34 -19.36 13.78
CA ASN A 326 23.53 -20.23 13.84
C ASN A 326 23.74 -21.11 12.61
N ILE A 327 22.74 -21.17 11.70
CA ILE A 327 22.74 -22.14 10.63
C ILE A 327 22.95 -21.51 9.25
N TYR A 328 22.43 -20.30 9.03
CA TYR A 328 22.37 -19.71 7.70
C TYR A 328 23.28 -18.49 7.58
N SER A 329 23.83 -18.29 6.41
CA SER A 329 24.45 -17.02 6.01
C SER A 329 24.21 -16.75 4.55
N THR A 330 24.20 -15.45 4.19
CA THR A 330 24.06 -14.99 2.82
C THR A 330 25.17 -14.03 2.47
N LEU A 331 25.65 -14.10 1.22
CA LEU A 331 26.65 -13.21 0.67
C LEU A 331 26.03 -12.45 -0.51
N TYR A 332 26.32 -11.16 -0.56
CA TYR A 332 25.91 -10.22 -1.60
C TYR A 332 27.14 -9.51 -2.12
N ALA A 333 27.38 -9.61 -3.41
CA ALA A 333 28.60 -9.11 -4.03
C ALA A 333 28.35 -8.18 -5.22
N HIS A 334 29.44 -7.60 -5.76
CA HIS A 334 29.48 -6.67 -6.87
C HIS A 334 28.75 -5.34 -6.64
N PHE A 335 28.58 -4.90 -5.38
CA PHE A 335 27.90 -3.65 -5.09
C PHE A 335 28.62 -2.45 -5.74
N SER A 336 27.84 -1.48 -6.24
CA SER A 336 28.35 -0.15 -6.60
C SER A 336 28.68 0.66 -5.36
N LYS A 337 27.82 0.60 -4.34
CA LYS A 337 27.99 1.24 -3.03
C LYS A 337 27.16 0.53 -1.96
N TYR A 338 27.62 0.68 -0.70
CA TYR A 338 26.85 0.23 0.46
C TYR A 338 25.77 1.26 0.80
N LYS A 339 24.68 0.83 1.43
CA LYS A 339 23.71 1.75 2.03
C LYS A 339 24.38 2.51 3.19
N LYS A 340 24.17 3.83 3.26
CA LYS A 340 24.63 4.64 4.41
C LYS A 340 24.11 4.04 5.73
N GLY A 341 24.97 3.93 6.72
CA GLY A 341 24.66 3.33 8.03
C GLY A 341 24.69 1.80 8.04
N THR A 342 25.30 1.12 7.05
CA THR A 342 25.69 -0.29 7.16
C THR A 342 27.08 -0.44 7.75
N TYR A 343 27.25 -1.32 8.73
CA TYR A 343 28.51 -1.66 9.38
C TYR A 343 28.49 -3.11 9.88
N VAL A 344 29.67 -3.67 10.17
CA VAL A 344 29.79 -5.01 10.76
C VAL A 344 29.22 -4.99 12.17
N GLY A 345 28.39 -5.97 12.51
CA GLY A 345 27.63 -6.01 13.77
C GLY A 345 26.22 -5.43 13.68
N LYS A 346 25.87 -4.68 12.60
CA LYS A 346 24.52 -4.16 12.42
C LYS A 346 23.50 -5.28 12.25
N LYS A 347 22.42 -5.24 13.05
CA LYS A 347 21.23 -6.07 12.85
C LYS A 347 20.43 -5.52 11.70
N VAL A 348 20.11 -6.35 10.71
CA VAL A 348 19.30 -6.01 9.56
C VAL A 348 18.03 -6.84 9.54
N LYS A 349 16.95 -6.23 9.05
CA LYS A 349 15.68 -6.92 8.82
C LYS A 349 15.60 -7.41 7.39
N GLN A 350 14.79 -8.45 7.19
CA GLN A 350 14.43 -8.87 5.85
C GLN A 350 13.81 -7.71 5.06
N LYS A 351 14.17 -7.57 3.77
CA LYS A 351 13.82 -6.42 2.92
C LYS A 351 14.50 -5.10 3.31
N GLU A 352 15.39 -5.06 4.31
CA GLU A 352 16.19 -3.87 4.57
C GLU A 352 17.26 -3.69 3.48
N ILE A 353 17.37 -2.49 2.91
CA ILE A 353 18.38 -2.16 1.90
C ILE A 353 19.77 -2.18 2.57
N ILE A 354 20.67 -2.99 2.02
CA ILE A 354 22.06 -3.12 2.49
C ILE A 354 23.10 -2.52 1.53
N GLY A 355 22.73 -2.35 0.26
CA GLY A 355 23.60 -1.80 -0.78
C GLY A 355 22.86 -1.62 -2.10
N TYR A 356 23.61 -1.43 -3.17
CA TYR A 356 23.07 -1.14 -4.49
C TYR A 356 23.83 -1.94 -5.55
N VAL A 357 23.11 -2.45 -6.53
CA VAL A 357 23.67 -3.20 -7.68
C VAL A 357 24.80 -2.44 -8.34
N GLY A 358 25.86 -3.13 -8.65
CA GLY A 358 27.04 -2.62 -9.36
C GLY A 358 27.68 -3.67 -10.23
N SER A 359 28.96 -3.47 -10.50
CA SER A 359 29.83 -4.37 -11.29
C SER A 359 31.27 -4.36 -10.78
N THR A 360 31.46 -4.21 -9.46
CA THR A 360 32.80 -4.22 -8.85
C THR A 360 33.36 -5.65 -8.77
N GLY A 361 34.69 -5.81 -8.83
CA GLY A 361 35.32 -7.14 -8.87
C GLY A 361 35.25 -7.81 -10.26
N TYR A 362 35.11 -9.14 -10.30
CA TYR A 362 35.04 -9.90 -11.54
C TYR A 362 33.61 -9.98 -12.07
N ALA A 363 33.10 -8.88 -12.61
CA ALA A 363 31.76 -8.76 -13.14
C ALA A 363 31.80 -8.22 -14.58
N THR A 364 31.10 -8.86 -15.52
CA THR A 364 30.99 -8.46 -16.91
C THR A 364 29.92 -7.39 -17.17
N GLY A 365 29.05 -7.16 -16.22
CA GLY A 365 27.96 -6.17 -16.28
C GLY A 365 27.25 -6.03 -14.96
N PRO A 366 26.31 -5.07 -14.84
CA PRO A 366 25.62 -4.81 -13.57
C PRO A 366 24.76 -6.01 -13.13
N HIS A 367 25.08 -6.57 -11.98
CA HIS A 367 24.33 -7.63 -11.31
C HIS A 367 24.69 -7.70 -9.83
N VAL A 368 23.90 -8.44 -9.05
CA VAL A 368 24.27 -8.87 -7.71
C VAL A 368 24.52 -10.38 -7.72
N HIS A 369 25.71 -10.79 -7.32
CA HIS A 369 26.02 -12.18 -7.03
C HIS A 369 25.52 -12.51 -5.62
N TYR A 370 24.63 -13.49 -5.52
CA TYR A 370 23.98 -13.86 -4.27
C TYR A 370 24.24 -15.33 -3.91
N GLU A 371 24.82 -15.55 -2.75
CA GLU A 371 25.03 -16.90 -2.22
C GLU A 371 24.16 -17.14 -0.98
N PHE A 372 23.57 -18.32 -0.93
CA PHE A 372 22.89 -18.84 0.26
C PHE A 372 23.64 -20.05 0.81
N ARG A 373 24.00 -19.98 2.09
CA ARG A 373 24.81 -21.01 2.75
C ARG A 373 24.09 -21.57 3.96
N VAL A 374 24.16 -22.89 4.10
CA VAL A 374 23.64 -23.66 5.25
C VAL A 374 24.82 -24.33 5.94
N ARG A 375 25.11 -23.96 7.17
CA ARG A 375 26.32 -24.40 7.92
C ARG A 375 27.61 -24.27 7.10
N GLY A 376 27.77 -23.11 6.42
CA GLY A 376 28.90 -22.83 5.54
C GLY A 376 28.82 -23.43 4.13
N ILE A 377 27.95 -24.41 3.89
CA ILE A 377 27.83 -25.09 2.60
C ILE A 377 26.92 -24.30 1.65
N HIS A 378 27.43 -23.95 0.46
CA HIS A 378 26.67 -23.25 -0.57
C HIS A 378 25.50 -24.11 -1.08
N LYS A 379 24.35 -23.51 -1.20
CA LYS A 379 23.10 -24.14 -1.69
C LYS A 379 22.46 -23.31 -2.79
N ASN A 380 21.85 -23.99 -3.75
CA ASN A 380 21.03 -23.33 -4.76
C ASN A 380 19.75 -22.79 -4.13
N VAL A 381 19.67 -21.47 -3.92
CA VAL A 381 18.55 -20.80 -3.27
C VAL A 381 17.22 -21.04 -3.99
N LEU A 382 17.22 -21.16 -5.31
CA LEU A 382 16.02 -21.38 -6.12
C LEU A 382 15.36 -22.74 -5.83
N LYS A 383 16.15 -23.74 -5.44
CA LYS A 383 15.68 -25.09 -5.10
C LYS A 383 15.27 -25.24 -3.63
N ILE A 384 15.56 -24.25 -2.76
CA ILE A 384 15.22 -24.34 -1.33
C ILE A 384 13.75 -24.00 -1.13
N LYS A 385 13.04 -24.88 -0.39
CA LYS A 385 11.71 -24.59 0.14
C LYS A 385 11.87 -23.98 1.52
N PHE A 386 11.79 -22.66 1.62
CA PHE A 386 11.86 -21.97 2.92
C PHE A 386 10.61 -22.22 3.76
N LYS A 387 10.83 -22.36 5.08
CA LYS A 387 9.72 -22.49 6.03
C LYS A 387 8.80 -21.27 5.97
N LYS A 388 7.51 -21.50 5.97
CA LYS A 388 6.50 -20.44 6.13
C LYS A 388 6.65 -19.81 7.51
N GLY A 389 6.24 -18.55 7.64
CA GLY A 389 6.23 -17.87 8.92
C GLY A 389 5.28 -18.53 9.93
N LYS A 390 5.37 -18.08 11.18
CA LYS A 390 4.57 -18.62 12.28
C LYS A 390 3.07 -18.48 12.01
N ARG A 391 2.31 -19.48 12.40
CA ARG A 391 0.84 -19.44 12.41
C ARG A 391 0.37 -18.62 13.62
N LEU A 392 -0.65 -17.83 13.44
CA LEU A 392 -1.35 -17.15 14.52
C LEU A 392 -2.04 -18.17 15.44
N ASN A 393 -2.19 -17.84 16.72
CA ASN A 393 -2.99 -18.66 17.63
C ASN A 393 -4.51 -18.52 17.30
N LYS A 394 -5.34 -19.45 17.77
CA LYS A 394 -6.78 -19.53 17.46
C LYS A 394 -7.52 -18.23 17.77
N LYS A 395 -7.27 -17.60 18.93
CA LYS A 395 -7.88 -16.32 19.34
C LYS A 395 -7.55 -15.20 18.34
N THR A 396 -6.29 -15.10 17.90
CA THR A 396 -5.84 -14.09 16.94
C THR A 396 -6.38 -14.36 15.53
N ILE A 397 -6.52 -15.62 15.12
CA ILE A 397 -7.15 -15.98 13.84
C ILE A 397 -8.60 -15.51 13.83
N ASN A 398 -9.36 -15.76 14.91
CA ASN A 398 -10.75 -15.32 15.01
C ASN A 398 -10.84 -13.79 14.93
N LYS A 399 -9.94 -13.07 15.61
CA LYS A 399 -9.87 -11.59 15.53
C LYS A 399 -9.52 -11.10 14.11
N MET A 400 -8.59 -11.78 13.43
CA MET A 400 -8.29 -11.46 12.03
C MET A 400 -9.53 -11.66 11.14
N LYS A 401 -10.22 -12.79 11.27
CA LYS A 401 -11.43 -13.09 10.50
C LYS A 401 -12.55 -12.09 10.77
N SER A 402 -12.78 -11.68 12.01
CA SER A 402 -13.83 -10.69 12.36
C SER A 402 -13.57 -9.33 11.69
N ILE A 403 -12.30 -8.90 11.58
CA ILE A 403 -11.94 -7.65 10.90
C ILE A 403 -12.31 -7.71 9.40
N HIS A 404 -12.21 -8.88 8.78
CA HIS A 404 -12.49 -9.07 7.35
C HIS A 404 -13.94 -9.48 7.05
N GLN A 405 -14.74 -9.77 8.07
CA GLN A 405 -16.08 -10.38 7.93
C GLN A 405 -17.00 -9.60 6.98
N LYS A 406 -17.03 -8.27 7.08
CA LYS A 406 -17.86 -7.41 6.25
C LYS A 406 -17.47 -7.48 4.75
N ASN A 407 -16.21 -7.76 4.45
CA ASN A 407 -15.66 -7.76 3.10
C ASN A 407 -15.56 -9.17 2.48
N ILE A 408 -15.93 -10.22 3.21
CA ILE A 408 -15.88 -11.61 2.68
C ILE A 408 -16.66 -11.75 1.36
N PRO A 409 -17.86 -11.18 1.18
CA PRO A 409 -18.57 -11.28 -0.10
C PRO A 409 -17.76 -10.71 -1.27
N ILE A 410 -17.07 -9.59 -1.08
CA ILE A 410 -16.18 -8.96 -2.06
C ILE A 410 -15.00 -9.87 -2.39
N TYR A 411 -14.40 -10.49 -1.38
CA TYR A 411 -13.27 -11.41 -1.57
C TYR A 411 -13.66 -12.67 -2.34
N LEU A 412 -14.82 -13.23 -2.04
CA LEU A 412 -15.37 -14.37 -2.77
C LEU A 412 -15.72 -14.03 -4.22
N TRP A 413 -16.28 -12.84 -4.45
CA TRP A 413 -16.54 -12.33 -5.79
C TRP A 413 -15.24 -12.19 -6.58
N LEU A 414 -14.21 -11.54 -6.03
CA LEU A 414 -12.89 -11.41 -6.67
C LEU A 414 -12.30 -12.78 -7.03
N ASN A 415 -12.38 -13.75 -6.14
CA ASN A 415 -11.86 -15.11 -6.38
C ASN A 415 -12.62 -15.85 -7.51
N LYS A 416 -13.89 -15.53 -7.73
CA LYS A 416 -14.70 -16.13 -8.80
C LYS A 416 -14.48 -15.43 -10.16
N THR A 417 -14.30 -14.10 -10.13
CA THR A 417 -14.17 -13.27 -11.34
C THR A 417 -12.81 -13.43 -12.01
N MET A 418 -11.80 -13.80 -11.26
CA MET A 418 -10.44 -14.08 -11.69
C MET A 418 -10.32 -15.56 -12.12
#